data_debd0f6c4a84438294155e39248d1595
#
_entry.id   debd0f6c4a84438294155e39248d1595
#
_cell.length_a   1.000
_cell.length_b   1.000
_cell.length_c   1.000
_cell.angle_alpha   90.00
_cell.angle_beta   90.00
_cell.angle_gamma   90.00
#
_symmetry.space_group_name_H-M   'P 1'
#
loop_
_entity.id
_entity.type
_entity.pdbx_description
1 polymer ?
#
loop_
_entity_poly.entity_id
_entity_poly.type
_entity_poly.pdbx_seq_one_letter_code
_entity_poly.pdbx_strand_id
1 'polypeptide(L)'
;MKNLFLSILAIATLTLVSCGGTETKKAAPAESAVQASASKAISNAPVMSFDKGIHDFGVIQEGSRVETVFTFTNTGKSDLIIQDARGSCGCTVPEYPKNLPIAPGATGEIRVSFDSSN
;
A
#
# COMPACT_ATOMS: atom_id res chain seq x y z
N MET A 1 -48.71 40.35 4.21
CA MET A 1 -49.41 40.57 5.50
C MET A 1 -48.35 40.32 6.57
N LYS A 2 -47.73 41.42 7.03
CA LYS A 2 -47.94 41.93 8.38
C LYS A 2 -47.42 40.95 9.43
N ASN A 3 -46.45 41.21 10.28
CA ASN A 3 -46.07 42.35 11.12
C ASN A 3 -44.64 42.07 11.65
N LEU A 4 -43.65 42.92 11.69
CA LEU A 4 -43.42 44.16 12.40
C LEU A 4 -43.68 44.08 13.92
N PHE A 5 -42.61 44.00 14.71
CA PHE A 5 -42.42 44.56 16.05
C PHE A 5 -40.93 44.31 16.41
N LEU A 6 -39.99 45.20 16.39
CA LEU A 6 -39.75 46.46 17.06
C LEU A 6 -39.87 46.41 18.59
N SER A 7 -38.74 46.47 19.29
CA SER A 7 -38.42 47.17 20.53
C SER A 7 -37.12 46.62 21.14
N ILE A 8 -36.01 47.30 21.09
CA ILE A 8 -35.54 48.42 21.93
C ILE A 8 -35.13 47.99 23.35
N LEU A 9 -33.89 48.23 23.68
CA LEU A 9 -33.20 48.92 24.74
C LEU A 9 -32.06 48.09 25.35
N ALA A 10 -30.85 48.36 24.99
CA ALA A 10 -29.80 49.10 25.69
C ALA A 10 -29.61 48.74 27.18
N ILE A 11 -28.42 48.32 27.54
CA ILE A 11 -27.61 48.95 28.61
C ILE A 11 -26.19 48.35 28.55
N ALA A 12 -25.25 49.25 28.51
CA ALA A 12 -23.81 49.05 28.58
C ALA A 12 -23.35 48.63 29.98
N THR A 13 -22.38 47.76 30.06
CA THR A 13 -21.36 47.85 31.10
C THR A 13 -20.02 47.34 30.60
N LEU A 14 -19.12 48.22 30.63
CA LEU A 14 -17.68 48.20 30.40
C LEU A 14 -16.98 47.44 31.53
N THR A 15 -16.23 46.36 31.21
CA THR A 15 -15.09 45.99 32.03
C THR A 15 -13.95 45.50 31.15
N LEU A 16 -12.92 46.27 31.10
CA LEU A 16 -11.56 45.94 30.65
C LEU A 16 -10.96 44.91 31.59
N VAL A 17 -10.55 43.77 31.07
CA VAL A 17 -9.38 43.08 31.58
C VAL A 17 -8.54 42.62 30.42
N SER A 18 -7.41 43.23 30.28
CA SER A 18 -6.23 42.83 29.54
C SER A 18 -5.69 41.53 30.11
N CYS A 19 -5.32 40.58 29.28
CA CYS A 19 -3.96 40.02 29.26
C CYS A 19 -3.89 38.82 28.28
N GLY A 20 -3.09 38.99 27.32
CA GLY A 20 -1.96 38.13 26.99
C GLY A 20 -2.27 36.68 26.62
N GLY A 21 -1.93 36.32 25.45
CA GLY A 21 -1.71 34.92 25.22
C GLY A 21 -2.00 34.48 23.79
N THR A 22 -1.00 34.64 22.98
CA THR A 22 -0.65 33.70 21.90
C THR A 22 -1.80 33.27 20.97
N GLU A 23 -1.89 33.95 19.87
CA GLU A 23 -2.53 33.48 18.67
C GLU A 23 -1.89 32.12 18.24
N THR A 24 -2.49 31.05 18.67
CA THR A 24 -2.27 29.78 17.99
C THR A 24 -3.04 29.85 16.69
N LYS A 25 -2.36 30.29 15.66
CA LYS A 25 -2.80 30.20 14.28
C LYS A 25 -3.13 28.73 14.01
N LYS A 26 -4.41 28.43 14.07
CA LYS A 26 -4.99 27.16 13.66
C LYS A 26 -4.66 26.94 12.19
N ALA A 27 -3.56 26.31 11.93
CA ALA A 27 -3.27 25.70 10.64
C ALA A 27 -4.23 24.52 10.49
N ALA A 28 -5.29 24.74 9.78
CA ALA A 28 -6.15 23.70 9.21
C ALA A 28 -5.56 23.29 7.85
N PRO A 29 -5.94 22.19 7.32
CA PRO A 29 -5.56 20.82 7.43
C PRO A 29 -4.87 20.38 6.13
N ALA A 30 -3.58 20.18 6.16
CA ALA A 30 -2.85 19.50 5.09
C ALA A 30 -3.07 17.97 5.12
N GLU A 31 -3.73 17.48 6.14
CA GLU A 31 -3.88 16.03 6.39
C GLU A 31 -4.86 15.34 5.45
N SER A 32 -5.90 16.04 4.98
CA SER A 32 -6.89 15.46 4.05
C SER A 32 -6.33 15.20 2.64
N ALA A 33 -5.37 15.99 2.19
CA ALA A 33 -4.80 15.82 0.85
C ALA A 33 -3.83 14.63 0.76
N VAL A 34 -3.09 14.37 1.85
CA VAL A 34 -2.15 13.23 1.92
C VAL A 34 -2.89 11.91 2.00
N GLN A 35 -3.98 11.84 2.77
CA GLN A 35 -4.79 10.63 2.88
C GLN A 35 -5.53 10.29 1.57
N ALA A 36 -6.04 11.28 0.86
CA ALA A 36 -6.69 11.08 -0.44
C ALA A 36 -5.70 10.57 -1.50
N SER A 37 -4.47 11.06 -1.49
CA SER A 37 -3.41 10.62 -2.41
C SER A 37 -2.95 9.20 -2.10
N ALA A 38 -2.81 8.83 -0.82
CA ALA A 38 -2.45 7.48 -0.41
C ALA A 38 -3.54 6.47 -0.76
N SER A 39 -4.81 6.79 -0.53
CA SER A 39 -5.94 5.92 -0.88
C SER A 39 -6.05 5.68 -2.39
N LYS A 40 -5.80 6.71 -3.20
CA LYS A 40 -5.79 6.58 -4.66
C LYS A 40 -4.60 5.76 -5.15
N ALA A 41 -3.44 5.88 -4.53
CA ALA A 41 -2.26 5.08 -4.84
C ALA A 41 -2.51 3.59 -4.55
N ILE A 42 -3.13 3.26 -3.42
CA ILE A 42 -3.48 1.88 -3.04
C ILE A 42 -4.53 1.30 -4.01
N SER A 43 -5.52 2.09 -4.44
CA SER A 43 -6.55 1.63 -5.37
C SER A 43 -6.03 1.30 -6.77
N ASN A 44 -4.86 1.82 -7.14
CA ASN A 44 -4.22 1.58 -8.44
C ASN A 44 -2.93 0.76 -8.33
N ALA A 45 -2.63 0.20 -7.16
CA ALA A 45 -1.42 -0.59 -6.97
C ALA A 45 -1.41 -1.88 -7.82
N PRO A 46 -0.23 -2.37 -8.22
CA PRO A 46 -0.09 -3.71 -8.77
C PRO A 46 -0.37 -4.75 -7.67
N VAL A 47 -0.95 -5.87 -8.06
CA VAL A 47 -1.25 -6.98 -7.15
C VAL A 47 -0.77 -8.28 -7.78
N MET A 48 0.09 -9.00 -7.09
CA MET A 48 0.56 -10.31 -7.51
C MET A 48 -0.34 -11.39 -6.90
N SER A 49 -1.01 -12.14 -7.75
CA SER A 49 -1.85 -13.27 -7.36
C SER A 49 -1.26 -14.56 -7.91
N PHE A 50 -0.89 -15.49 -7.05
CA PHE A 50 -0.35 -16.79 -7.44
C PHE A 50 -1.45 -17.80 -7.67
N ASP A 51 -1.32 -18.65 -8.70
CA ASP A 51 -2.23 -19.78 -8.96
C ASP A 51 -2.12 -20.83 -7.85
N LYS A 52 -0.88 -21.05 -7.37
CA LYS A 52 -0.57 -21.88 -6.21
C LYS A 52 0.51 -21.23 -5.37
N GLY A 53 0.33 -21.18 -4.07
CA GLY A 53 1.30 -20.59 -3.13
C GLY A 53 2.28 -21.57 -2.51
N ILE A 54 2.03 -22.88 -2.69
CA ILE A 54 2.83 -23.95 -2.08
C ILE A 54 3.07 -25.05 -3.12
N HIS A 55 4.26 -25.61 -3.10
CA HIS A 55 4.61 -26.80 -3.86
C HIS A 55 5.34 -27.79 -2.96
N ASP A 56 4.82 -29.01 -2.89
CA ASP A 56 5.42 -30.11 -2.13
C ASP A 56 6.18 -31.03 -3.10
N PHE A 57 7.47 -31.15 -2.89
CA PHE A 57 8.33 -32.07 -3.67
C PHE A 57 8.28 -33.51 -3.15
N GLY A 58 7.57 -33.76 -2.05
CA GLY A 58 7.58 -35.05 -1.38
C GLY A 58 8.97 -35.40 -0.81
N VAL A 59 9.32 -36.70 -0.87
CA VAL A 59 10.61 -37.17 -0.39
C VAL A 59 11.64 -36.99 -1.50
N ILE A 60 12.68 -36.19 -1.24
CA ILE A 60 13.81 -35.98 -2.13
C ILE A 60 15.08 -36.58 -1.52
N GLN A 61 15.98 -37.08 -2.36
CA GLN A 61 17.28 -37.57 -1.92
C GLN A 61 18.24 -36.42 -1.63
N GLU A 62 19.09 -36.58 -0.63
CA GLU A 62 20.17 -35.65 -0.36
C GLU A 62 21.08 -35.49 -1.60
N GLY A 63 21.52 -34.27 -1.88
CA GLY A 63 22.31 -33.94 -3.07
C GLY A 63 21.47 -33.79 -4.36
N SER A 64 20.15 -33.94 -4.27
CA SER A 64 19.27 -33.75 -5.43
C SER A 64 18.91 -32.28 -5.61
N ARG A 65 18.81 -31.88 -6.88
CA ARG A 65 18.23 -30.59 -7.26
C ARG A 65 16.86 -30.81 -7.83
N VAL A 66 15.88 -30.09 -7.28
CA VAL A 66 14.49 -30.12 -7.75
C VAL A 66 14.03 -28.71 -8.12
N GLU A 67 13.10 -28.63 -9.07
CA GLU A 67 12.62 -27.37 -9.58
C GLU A 67 11.09 -27.34 -9.63
N THR A 68 10.55 -26.16 -9.45
CA THR A 68 9.12 -25.90 -9.66
C THR A 68 8.91 -24.52 -10.26
N VAL A 69 7.79 -24.35 -10.92
CA VAL A 69 7.38 -23.04 -11.46
C VAL A 69 6.12 -22.58 -10.74
N PHE A 70 6.17 -21.36 -10.26
CA PHE A 70 5.02 -20.64 -9.73
C PHE A 70 4.55 -19.65 -10.77
N THR A 71 3.33 -19.80 -11.23
CA THR A 71 2.68 -18.86 -12.13
C THR A 71 1.89 -17.85 -11.31
N PHE A 72 1.98 -16.58 -11.67
CA PHE A 72 1.21 -15.53 -11.06
C PHE A 72 0.58 -14.62 -12.11
N THR A 73 -0.46 -13.91 -11.72
CA THR A 73 -1.15 -12.91 -12.54
C THR A 73 -1.11 -11.57 -11.82
N ASN A 74 -0.82 -10.50 -12.55
CA ASN A 74 -1.01 -9.15 -12.03
C ASN A 74 -2.50 -8.80 -12.04
N THR A 75 -3.16 -8.97 -10.90
CA THR A 75 -4.59 -8.64 -10.74
C THR A 75 -4.81 -7.18 -10.33
N GLY A 76 -3.74 -6.38 -10.23
CA GLY A 76 -3.77 -4.97 -9.93
C GLY A 76 -4.17 -4.10 -11.12
N LYS A 77 -3.98 -2.80 -10.98
CA LYS A 77 -4.36 -1.79 -12.00
C LYS A 77 -3.18 -1.04 -12.60
N SER A 78 -1.97 -1.35 -12.17
CA SER A 78 -0.73 -0.80 -12.70
C SER A 78 0.28 -1.90 -12.95
N ASP A 79 1.34 -1.59 -13.69
CA ASP A 79 2.40 -2.54 -14.00
C ASP A 79 3.06 -3.06 -12.72
N LEU A 80 3.22 -4.38 -12.65
CA LEU A 80 3.92 -5.07 -11.60
C LEU A 80 5.39 -5.23 -11.99
N ILE A 81 6.30 -4.75 -11.16
CA ILE A 81 7.73 -4.89 -11.35
C ILE A 81 8.33 -5.62 -10.16
N ILE A 82 8.96 -6.77 -10.42
CA ILE A 82 9.69 -7.52 -9.39
C ILE A 82 11.13 -7.01 -9.36
N GLN A 83 11.49 -6.33 -8.30
CA GLN A 83 12.83 -5.77 -8.13
C GLN A 83 13.81 -6.80 -7.58
N ASP A 84 13.36 -7.62 -6.63
CA ASP A 84 14.17 -8.64 -5.99
C ASP A 84 13.31 -9.81 -5.51
N ALA A 85 13.86 -11.02 -5.61
CA ALA A 85 13.30 -12.23 -5.03
C ALA A 85 14.46 -13.12 -4.59
N ARG A 86 14.37 -13.65 -3.39
CA ARG A 86 15.40 -14.50 -2.81
C ARG A 86 14.78 -15.58 -1.92
N GLY A 87 15.46 -16.71 -1.81
CA GLY A 87 15.14 -17.72 -0.82
C GLY A 87 15.59 -17.29 0.59
N SER A 88 15.05 -17.92 1.61
CA SER A 88 15.47 -17.73 3.00
C SER A 88 16.84 -18.35 3.30
N CYS A 89 17.28 -19.28 2.47
CA CYS A 89 18.63 -19.91 2.52
C CYS A 89 19.27 -19.86 1.13
N GLY A 90 20.57 -20.08 1.04
CA GLY A 90 21.28 -20.19 -0.23
C GLY A 90 20.93 -21.45 -1.06
N CYS A 91 20.20 -22.38 -0.47
CA CYS A 91 19.73 -23.62 -1.10
C CYS A 91 18.55 -23.41 -2.09
N THR A 92 17.93 -22.25 -2.05
CA THR A 92 16.78 -21.89 -2.90
C THR A 92 17.13 -20.71 -3.77
N VAL A 93 17.10 -20.91 -5.07
CA VAL A 93 17.41 -19.87 -6.07
C VAL A 93 16.18 -19.62 -6.93
N PRO A 94 15.57 -18.43 -6.84
CA PRO A 94 14.49 -18.05 -7.72
C PRO A 94 15.02 -17.41 -9.00
N GLU A 95 14.42 -17.78 -10.13
CA GLU A 95 14.57 -17.10 -11.42
C GLU A 95 13.24 -16.45 -11.77
N TYR A 96 13.26 -15.17 -12.10
CA TYR A 96 12.05 -14.37 -12.29
C TYR A 96 12.29 -13.21 -13.27
N PRO A 97 11.25 -12.61 -13.84
CA PRO A 97 11.38 -11.47 -14.75
C PRO A 97 11.79 -10.20 -13.98
N LYS A 98 13.08 -10.11 -13.67
CA LYS A 98 13.64 -9.00 -12.88
C LYS A 98 13.52 -7.68 -13.64
N ASN A 99 12.94 -6.67 -12.98
CA ASN A 99 12.77 -5.30 -13.51
C ASN A 99 11.99 -5.22 -14.84
N LEU A 100 11.27 -6.27 -15.22
CA LEU A 100 10.39 -6.23 -16.37
C LEU A 100 8.97 -5.85 -15.94
N PRO A 101 8.30 -4.92 -16.64
CA PRO A 101 6.94 -4.56 -16.31
C PRO A 101 5.97 -5.66 -16.77
N ILE A 102 5.11 -6.07 -15.86
CA ILE A 102 4.03 -7.05 -16.10
C ILE A 102 2.72 -6.30 -16.01
N ALA A 103 2.08 -6.08 -17.15
CA ALA A 103 0.87 -5.27 -17.26
C ALA A 103 -0.30 -5.86 -16.45
N PRO A 104 -1.31 -5.06 -16.09
CA PRO A 104 -2.54 -5.53 -15.50
C PRO A 104 -3.18 -6.66 -16.32
N GLY A 105 -3.53 -7.77 -15.67
CA GLY A 105 -4.08 -8.97 -16.29
C GLY A 105 -3.04 -9.88 -16.97
N ALA A 106 -1.79 -9.48 -17.08
CA ALA A 106 -0.73 -10.33 -17.61
C ALA A 106 -0.22 -11.31 -16.56
N THR A 107 0.30 -12.44 -17.05
CA THR A 107 0.90 -13.50 -16.23
C THR A 107 2.41 -13.44 -16.27
N GLY A 108 3.04 -13.92 -15.20
CA GLY A 108 4.47 -14.12 -15.10
C GLY A 108 4.79 -15.43 -14.40
N GLU A 109 6.03 -15.84 -14.49
CA GLU A 109 6.50 -17.08 -13.87
C GLU A 109 7.69 -16.83 -12.97
N ILE A 110 7.74 -17.53 -11.85
CA ILE A 110 8.91 -17.62 -10.99
C ILE A 110 9.33 -19.08 -10.94
N ARG A 111 10.48 -19.38 -11.49
CA ARG A 111 11.09 -20.71 -11.40
C ARG A 111 11.92 -20.76 -10.13
N VAL A 112 11.67 -21.76 -9.32
CA VAL A 112 12.38 -21.96 -8.07
C VAL A 112 13.15 -23.27 -8.15
N SER A 113 14.47 -23.21 -7.99
CA SER A 113 15.34 -24.36 -7.88
C SER A 113 15.77 -24.52 -6.42
N PHE A 114 15.60 -25.72 -5.88
CA PHE A 114 16.03 -26.10 -4.55
C PHE A 114 17.10 -27.18 -4.66
N ASP A 115 18.23 -26.93 -4.01
CA ASP A 115 19.36 -27.85 -3.91
C ASP A 115 19.39 -28.44 -2.49
N SER A 116 19.27 -29.76 -2.41
CA SER A 116 19.29 -30.49 -1.13
C SER A 116 20.69 -30.92 -0.71
N SER A 117 21.73 -30.48 -1.41
CA SER A 117 23.11 -30.66 -0.95
C SER A 117 23.33 -29.78 0.28
N ASN A 118 23.89 -30.36 1.33
CA ASN A 118 24.17 -29.65 2.57
C ASN A 118 25.60 -29.09 2.57
#